data_d6d11b9db20fc876daab9499561d6881
#
_entry.id   d6d11b9db20fc876daab9499561d6881
#
_cell.length_a   1.000
_cell.length_b   1.000
_cell.length_c   1.000
_cell.angle_alpha   90.00
_cell.angle_beta   90.00
_cell.angle_gamma   90.00
#
_symmetry.space_group_name_H-M   'P 1'
#
loop_
_entity.id
_entity.type
_entity.pdbx_description
1 polymer ?
#
loop_
_entity_poly.entity_id
_entity_poly.type
_entity_poly.pdbx_seq_one_letter_code
_entity_poly.pdbx_strand_id
1 'polypeptide(L)'
;MTQSNHRRSARLGRRTLLAATALTAAGALSFAGVQAMASTTPKATAASGVNLTDAHKKEIAMELVSSAENSSLDWKAQYKYIEDIGDGRGYTAGIIGFCSGTGDMLELVQAYTAAEPGNPLAKYLPALKKVNGTDSHAGLGTAFVNAWKTAAKDTVFQTAQDNERDRVYFNPAVQQAEADGLHALGQFIYYDAIVMHGPGDDPTSFGGIRKAAMKNAKTPAQGGNETTYLNAFLDARKAAMLTEAAHDDTSRVDTEQRVFLKAGNLDLNPPLTWKTYGDSYTIKN
;
A
#
# COMPACT_ATOMS: atom_id res chain seq x y z
N MET A 1 -20.17 -17.29 27.07
CA MET A 1 -18.89 -17.26 26.36
C MET A 1 -19.05 -17.71 24.91
N THR A 2 -19.99 -17.14 24.11
CA THR A 2 -20.31 -17.64 22.75
C THR A 2 -20.63 -16.53 21.74
N GLN A 3 -20.19 -15.30 21.98
CA GLN A 3 -20.41 -14.17 21.01
C GLN A 3 -19.17 -13.73 20.24
N SER A 4 -17.97 -14.23 20.58
CA SER A 4 -16.71 -13.82 19.95
C SER A 4 -16.47 -14.43 18.56
N ASN A 5 -16.99 -15.64 18.31
CA ASN A 5 -16.68 -16.37 17.06
C ASN A 5 -17.53 -15.95 15.83
N HIS A 6 -18.72 -15.36 16.05
CA HIS A 6 -19.58 -14.92 14.92
C HIS A 6 -19.09 -13.62 14.27
N ARG A 7 -18.40 -12.74 15.01
CA ARG A 7 -17.88 -11.50 14.46
C ARG A 7 -16.61 -11.68 13.60
N ARG A 8 -15.80 -12.70 13.92
CA ARG A 8 -14.59 -13.01 13.12
C ARG A 8 -14.93 -13.56 11.73
N SER A 9 -15.97 -14.36 11.60
CA SER A 9 -16.41 -14.91 10.30
C SER A 9 -17.02 -13.85 9.39
N ALA A 10 -17.72 -12.84 9.93
CA ALA A 10 -18.26 -11.73 9.16
C ALA A 10 -17.16 -10.77 8.66
N ARG A 11 -16.03 -10.68 9.38
CA ARG A 11 -14.90 -9.82 8.98
C ARG A 11 -14.02 -10.46 7.92
N LEU A 12 -13.90 -11.79 7.86
CA LEU A 12 -13.21 -12.47 6.76
C LEU A 12 -13.90 -12.25 5.40
N GLY A 13 -15.22 -12.10 5.38
CA GLY A 13 -15.99 -11.79 4.18
C GLY A 13 -15.86 -10.33 3.68
N ARG A 14 -15.32 -9.41 4.51
CA ARG A 14 -15.05 -8.01 4.14
C ARG A 14 -13.61 -7.74 3.69
N ARG A 15 -12.79 -8.77 3.52
CA ARG A 15 -11.49 -8.68 2.82
C ARG A 15 -11.66 -8.43 1.31
N THR A 16 -12.78 -7.85 0.94
CA THR A 16 -13.03 -7.40 -0.42
C THR A 16 -12.21 -6.15 -0.68
N LEU A 17 -11.15 -6.33 -1.38
CA LEU A 17 -10.67 -5.44 -2.40
C LEU A 17 -9.87 -4.21 -2.02
N LEU A 18 -8.61 -4.41 -2.11
CA LEU A 18 -7.79 -3.39 -2.75
C LEU A 18 -7.61 -3.76 -4.21
N ALA A 19 -8.56 -3.38 -5.03
CA ALA A 19 -8.40 -3.38 -6.46
C ALA A 19 -7.57 -2.16 -6.85
N ALA A 20 -6.26 -2.25 -6.75
CA ALA A 20 -5.42 -1.38 -7.55
C ALA A 20 -5.58 -1.83 -9.01
N THR A 21 -6.46 -1.18 -9.74
CA THR A 21 -6.51 -1.28 -11.20
C THR A 21 -5.25 -0.64 -11.75
N ALA A 22 -4.19 -1.42 -11.87
CA ALA A 22 -3.03 -1.05 -12.65
C ALA A 22 -3.42 -1.14 -14.13
N LEU A 23 -3.93 -0.03 -14.69
CA LEU A 23 -4.05 0.13 -16.13
C LEU A 23 -2.62 0.26 -16.68
N THR A 24 -2.16 -0.74 -17.41
CA THR A 24 -0.95 -0.69 -18.22
C THR A 24 -1.18 0.22 -19.41
N ALA A 25 -0.77 1.47 -19.31
CA ALA A 25 -0.60 2.34 -20.47
C ALA A 25 0.84 2.23 -20.94
N ALA A 26 1.08 1.41 -21.96
CA ALA A 26 2.30 1.43 -22.73
C ALA A 26 2.28 2.68 -23.63
N GLY A 27 2.89 3.76 -23.19
CA GLY A 27 3.07 5.00 -23.95
C GLY A 27 4.52 5.12 -24.40
N ALA A 28 4.75 5.06 -25.72
CA ALA A 28 6.04 5.33 -26.33
C ALA A 28 6.46 6.79 -26.10
N LEU A 29 7.60 7.00 -25.45
CA LEU A 29 8.21 8.32 -25.25
C LEU A 29 9.07 8.69 -26.45
N SER A 30 8.58 9.65 -27.23
CA SER A 30 9.39 10.37 -28.21
C SER A 30 10.18 11.48 -27.49
N PHE A 31 11.51 11.42 -27.57
CA PHE A 31 12.41 12.47 -27.08
C PHE A 31 12.37 13.67 -28.01
N ALA A 32 11.83 14.78 -27.54
CA ALA A 32 12.08 16.09 -28.12
C ALA A 32 12.92 16.91 -27.12
N GLY A 33 14.11 17.30 -27.54
CA GLY A 33 15.03 18.09 -26.73
C GLY A 33 14.45 19.48 -26.42
N VAL A 34 14.45 19.85 -25.14
CA VAL A 34 14.20 21.22 -24.68
C VAL A 34 15.42 21.71 -23.93
N GLN A 35 15.98 22.83 -24.41
CA GLN A 35 17.09 23.53 -23.79
C GLN A 35 16.72 24.00 -22.37
N ALA A 36 17.61 23.73 -21.43
CA ALA A 36 17.48 24.12 -20.04
C ALA A 36 17.64 25.63 -19.88
N MET A 37 16.54 26.32 -19.54
CA MET A 37 16.65 27.58 -18.81
C MET A 37 16.79 27.26 -17.35
N ALA A 38 17.88 27.67 -16.74
CA ALA A 38 18.13 27.50 -15.30
C ALA A 38 17.16 28.39 -14.53
N SER A 39 16.01 27.81 -14.15
CA SER A 39 15.13 28.38 -13.14
C SER A 39 15.72 28.04 -11.77
N THR A 40 16.16 29.05 -11.03
CA THR A 40 16.48 28.92 -9.61
C THR A 40 15.18 28.63 -8.84
N THR A 41 14.79 27.36 -8.78
CA THR A 41 13.73 26.90 -7.90
C THR A 41 14.23 27.05 -6.46
N PRO A 42 13.46 27.66 -5.55
CA PRO A 42 13.83 27.65 -4.13
C PRO A 42 13.94 26.18 -3.70
N LYS A 43 15.12 25.80 -3.21
CA LYS A 43 15.34 24.49 -2.63
C LYS A 43 14.36 24.37 -1.45
N ALA A 44 13.32 23.56 -1.63
CA ALA A 44 12.41 23.21 -0.54
C ALA A 44 13.27 22.75 0.64
N THR A 45 13.11 23.41 1.78
CA THR A 45 13.74 22.96 3.03
C THR A 45 13.14 21.61 3.32
N ALA A 46 13.91 20.54 3.16
CA ALA A 46 13.49 19.21 3.54
C ALA A 46 13.04 19.25 5.02
N ALA A 47 11.91 18.63 5.32
CA ALA A 47 11.45 18.49 6.68
C ALA A 47 12.58 17.88 7.52
N SER A 48 12.98 18.53 8.61
CA SER A 48 14.15 18.16 9.42
C SER A 48 13.84 17.03 10.43
N GLY A 49 12.90 16.14 10.10
CA GLY A 49 12.52 14.98 10.90
C GLY A 49 13.10 13.66 10.37
N VAL A 50 13.03 12.61 11.17
CA VAL A 50 13.37 11.25 10.74
C VAL A 50 12.37 10.83 9.65
N ASN A 51 12.90 10.43 8.49
CA ASN A 51 12.14 10.03 7.32
C ASN A 51 11.51 8.64 7.52
N LEU A 52 10.40 8.35 6.83
CA LEU A 52 9.76 7.04 6.84
C LEU A 52 10.65 5.92 6.27
N THR A 53 11.71 6.27 5.53
CA THR A 53 12.75 5.33 5.07
C THR A 53 13.68 4.84 6.18
N ASP A 54 13.70 5.49 7.36
CA ASP A 54 14.34 4.93 8.54
C ASP A 54 13.74 3.57 8.87
N ALA A 55 14.60 2.59 9.19
CA ALA A 55 14.17 1.20 9.35
C ALA A 55 13.08 1.02 10.41
N HIS A 56 13.17 1.76 11.52
CA HIS A 56 12.18 1.68 12.59
C HIS A 56 10.86 2.36 12.18
N LYS A 57 10.92 3.52 11.53
CA LYS A 57 9.73 4.21 11.00
C LYS A 57 9.03 3.39 9.92
N LYS A 58 9.81 2.72 9.08
CA LYS A 58 9.27 1.81 8.06
C LYS A 58 8.55 0.62 8.67
N GLU A 59 9.13 0.01 9.72
CA GLU A 59 8.45 -1.08 10.46
C GLU A 59 7.12 -0.60 11.03
N ILE A 60 7.07 0.57 11.67
CA ILE A 60 5.84 1.19 12.17
C ILE A 60 4.82 1.37 11.03
N ALA A 61 5.23 1.86 9.87
CA ALA A 61 4.34 2.03 8.73
C ALA A 61 3.76 0.69 8.23
N MET A 62 4.58 -0.39 8.22
CA MET A 62 4.12 -1.74 7.87
C MET A 62 3.10 -2.27 8.88
N GLU A 63 3.32 -2.07 10.18
CA GLU A 63 2.39 -2.46 11.23
C GLU A 63 1.07 -1.72 11.15
N LEU A 64 1.10 -0.40 10.91
CA LEU A 64 -0.08 0.44 10.74
C LEU A 64 -0.93 -0.03 9.55
N VAL A 65 -0.33 -0.18 8.35
CA VAL A 65 -1.03 -0.70 7.17
C VAL A 65 -1.59 -2.10 7.45
N SER A 66 -0.82 -2.99 8.08
CA SER A 66 -1.27 -4.34 8.39
C SER A 66 -2.43 -4.38 9.38
N SER A 67 -2.51 -3.44 10.31
CA SER A 67 -3.66 -3.33 11.22
C SER A 67 -4.96 -3.09 10.44
N ALA A 68 -4.90 -2.33 9.35
CA ALA A 68 -6.04 -2.05 8.49
C ALA A 68 -6.30 -3.17 7.47
N GLU A 69 -5.26 -3.71 6.83
CA GLU A 69 -5.40 -4.75 5.79
C GLU A 69 -5.68 -6.13 6.38
N ASN A 70 -5.04 -6.46 7.52
CA ASN A 70 -4.97 -7.83 8.04
C ASN A 70 -5.52 -7.96 9.46
N SER A 71 -5.99 -6.88 10.08
CA SER A 71 -6.40 -6.85 11.50
C SER A 71 -5.31 -7.42 12.43
N SER A 72 -4.05 -7.12 12.15
CA SER A 72 -2.88 -7.65 12.87
C SER A 72 -1.69 -6.72 12.71
N LEU A 73 -0.85 -6.60 13.74
CA LEU A 73 0.46 -5.94 13.63
C LEU A 73 1.54 -6.86 13.04
N ASP A 74 1.32 -8.19 13.05
CA ASP A 74 2.24 -9.17 12.45
C ASP A 74 2.07 -9.20 10.92
N TRP A 75 2.60 -8.17 10.25
CA TRP A 75 2.55 -8.06 8.80
C TRP A 75 3.39 -9.13 8.11
N LYS A 76 4.47 -9.61 8.77
CA LYS A 76 5.35 -10.65 8.25
C LYS A 76 4.65 -12.01 8.13
N ALA A 77 3.61 -12.25 8.93
CA ALA A 77 2.78 -13.45 8.77
C ALA A 77 2.08 -13.52 7.42
N GLN A 78 1.95 -12.39 6.70
CA GLN A 78 1.27 -12.31 5.41
C GLN A 78 2.11 -12.80 4.22
N TYR A 79 3.44 -12.97 4.36
CA TYR A 79 4.26 -13.56 3.28
C TYR A 79 3.69 -14.89 2.75
N LYS A 80 3.09 -15.69 3.64
CA LYS A 80 2.52 -17.02 3.29
C LYS A 80 1.06 -16.98 2.88
N TYR A 81 0.38 -15.82 2.99
CA TYR A 81 -1.03 -15.70 2.62
C TYR A 81 -1.22 -16.01 1.13
N ILE A 82 -2.22 -16.83 0.82
CA ILE A 82 -2.69 -17.09 -0.54
C ILE A 82 -4.11 -17.65 -0.48
N GLU A 83 -5.05 -17.00 -1.17
CA GLU A 83 -6.46 -17.38 -1.22
C GLU A 83 -7.10 -16.84 -2.51
N ASP A 84 -8.13 -17.51 -3.03
CA ASP A 84 -9.05 -16.91 -3.98
C ASP A 84 -10.17 -16.23 -3.17
N ILE A 85 -10.22 -14.92 -3.21
CA ILE A 85 -11.24 -14.12 -2.50
C ILE A 85 -12.50 -13.86 -3.34
N GLY A 86 -12.57 -14.43 -4.54
CA GLY A 86 -13.75 -14.36 -5.42
C GLY A 86 -14.00 -12.99 -6.07
N ASP A 87 -12.95 -12.17 -6.23
CA ASP A 87 -13.02 -10.82 -6.78
C ASP A 87 -12.72 -10.74 -8.29
N GLY A 88 -12.60 -11.88 -8.97
CA GLY A 88 -12.34 -11.98 -10.40
C GLY A 88 -10.88 -11.80 -10.81
N ARG A 89 -9.93 -11.77 -9.85
CA ARG A 89 -8.49 -11.61 -10.10
C ARG A 89 -7.68 -12.90 -9.87
N GLY A 90 -8.36 -14.04 -9.65
CA GLY A 90 -7.75 -15.33 -9.32
C GLY A 90 -7.22 -15.36 -7.88
N TYR A 91 -6.04 -15.98 -7.65
CA TYR A 91 -5.43 -15.97 -6.33
C TYR A 91 -4.93 -14.58 -5.95
N THR A 92 -5.16 -14.20 -4.69
CA THR A 92 -4.57 -13.05 -4.00
C THR A 92 -3.60 -13.56 -2.94
N ALA A 93 -2.36 -13.07 -2.92
CA ALA A 93 -1.32 -13.64 -2.07
C ALA A 93 -0.28 -12.62 -1.57
N GLY A 94 0.43 -12.96 -0.48
CA GLY A 94 1.54 -12.19 0.05
C GLY A 94 1.14 -10.91 0.79
N ILE A 95 2.15 -10.08 1.09
CA ILE A 95 2.05 -8.91 1.98
C ILE A 95 1.24 -7.74 1.42
N ILE A 96 1.03 -7.68 0.12
CA ILE A 96 0.27 -6.61 -0.56
C ILE A 96 -0.86 -7.14 -1.45
N GLY A 97 -1.14 -8.47 -1.40
CA GLY A 97 -2.21 -9.06 -2.20
C GLY A 97 -1.87 -9.20 -3.68
N PHE A 98 -0.69 -9.74 -4.01
CA PHE A 98 -0.32 -10.10 -5.39
C PHE A 98 -1.36 -11.00 -6.03
N CYS A 99 -1.88 -10.64 -7.20
CA CYS A 99 -2.95 -11.39 -7.87
C CYS A 99 -2.43 -12.17 -9.07
N SER A 100 -2.91 -13.42 -9.23
CA SER A 100 -2.52 -14.26 -10.36
C SER A 100 -3.07 -13.76 -11.70
N GLY A 101 -4.17 -13.01 -11.68
CA GLY A 101 -4.84 -12.48 -12.86
C GLY A 101 -4.40 -11.08 -13.29
N THR A 102 -3.62 -10.34 -12.48
CA THR A 102 -3.25 -8.94 -12.77
C THR A 102 -1.80 -8.75 -13.19
N GLY A 103 -1.00 -9.84 -13.21
CA GLY A 103 0.38 -9.81 -13.68
C GLY A 103 1.42 -9.63 -12.59
N ASP A 104 1.09 -8.98 -11.49
CA ASP A 104 2.00 -8.68 -10.38
C ASP A 104 2.52 -9.95 -9.67
N MET A 105 1.68 -10.97 -9.48
CA MET A 105 2.15 -12.27 -8.98
C MET A 105 3.14 -12.93 -9.95
N LEU A 106 2.92 -12.82 -11.27
CA LEU A 106 3.85 -13.32 -12.28
C LEU A 106 5.20 -12.59 -12.19
N GLU A 107 5.17 -11.26 -12.12
CA GLU A 107 6.38 -10.41 -11.98
C GLU A 107 7.16 -10.76 -10.71
N LEU A 108 6.49 -10.89 -9.58
CA LEU A 108 7.10 -11.31 -8.32
C LEU A 108 7.80 -12.69 -8.44
N VAL A 109 7.11 -13.69 -9.01
CA VAL A 109 7.68 -15.05 -9.15
C VAL A 109 8.83 -15.06 -10.15
N GLN A 110 8.81 -14.22 -11.18
CA GLN A 110 9.94 -14.01 -12.10
C GLN A 110 11.14 -13.40 -11.37
N ALA A 111 10.94 -12.35 -10.56
CA ALA A 111 12.00 -11.73 -9.77
C ALA A 111 12.61 -12.71 -8.77
N TYR A 112 11.77 -13.47 -8.06
CA TYR A 112 12.23 -14.53 -7.17
C TYR A 112 13.02 -15.60 -7.90
N THR A 113 12.54 -16.05 -9.07
CA THR A 113 13.23 -17.09 -9.86
C THR A 113 14.55 -16.61 -10.46
N ALA A 114 14.67 -15.32 -10.75
CA ALA A 114 15.93 -14.73 -11.19
C ALA A 114 16.97 -14.72 -10.06
N ALA A 115 16.53 -14.47 -8.82
CA ALA A 115 17.40 -14.48 -7.64
C ALA A 115 17.71 -15.89 -7.13
N GLU A 116 16.74 -16.83 -7.22
CA GLU A 116 16.83 -18.21 -6.74
C GLU A 116 16.24 -19.18 -7.80
N PRO A 117 17.02 -19.60 -8.81
CA PRO A 117 16.50 -20.39 -9.95
C PRO A 117 15.86 -21.73 -9.59
N GLY A 118 16.30 -22.36 -8.49
CA GLY A 118 15.79 -23.64 -7.98
C GLY A 118 14.55 -23.55 -7.09
N ASN A 119 13.93 -22.39 -6.95
CA ASN A 119 12.84 -22.15 -6.03
C ASN A 119 11.56 -22.96 -6.37
N PRO A 120 10.69 -23.24 -5.37
CA PRO A 120 9.52 -24.10 -5.57
C PRO A 120 8.43 -23.50 -6.49
N LEU A 121 8.47 -22.17 -6.77
CA LEU A 121 7.50 -21.48 -7.62
C LEU A 121 7.92 -21.41 -9.10
N ALA A 122 9.21 -21.60 -9.43
CA ALA A 122 9.74 -21.44 -10.78
C ALA A 122 8.99 -22.28 -11.83
N LYS A 123 8.62 -23.51 -11.51
CA LYS A 123 7.87 -24.42 -12.39
C LYS A 123 6.45 -23.95 -12.74
N TYR A 124 5.91 -22.97 -11.99
CA TYR A 124 4.56 -22.43 -12.22
C TYR A 124 4.55 -21.16 -13.10
N LEU A 125 5.72 -20.64 -13.49
CA LEU A 125 5.80 -19.47 -14.38
C LEU A 125 4.98 -19.62 -15.69
N PRO A 126 5.00 -20.79 -16.38
CA PRO A 126 4.16 -20.96 -17.56
C PRO A 126 2.65 -20.89 -17.26
N ALA A 127 2.21 -21.43 -16.11
CA ALA A 127 0.81 -21.37 -15.70
C ALA A 127 0.40 -19.94 -15.31
N LEU A 128 1.22 -19.22 -14.52
CA LEU A 128 1.00 -17.82 -14.18
C LEU A 128 0.91 -16.93 -15.42
N LYS A 129 1.79 -17.13 -16.39
CA LYS A 129 1.73 -16.41 -17.68
C LYS A 129 0.43 -16.69 -18.44
N LYS A 130 -0.08 -17.94 -18.39
CA LYS A 130 -1.31 -18.34 -19.09
C LYS A 130 -2.56 -17.77 -18.48
N VAL A 131 -2.62 -17.64 -17.14
CA VAL A 131 -3.82 -17.13 -16.44
C VAL A 131 -3.81 -15.61 -16.28
N ASN A 132 -2.72 -14.93 -16.59
CA ASN A 132 -2.65 -13.48 -16.55
C ASN A 132 -3.75 -12.84 -17.43
N GLY A 133 -4.47 -11.86 -16.90
CA GLY A 133 -5.64 -11.24 -17.52
C GLY A 133 -6.95 -12.01 -17.30
N THR A 134 -6.97 -13.06 -16.46
CA THR A 134 -8.16 -13.87 -16.14
C THR A 134 -8.24 -14.19 -14.65
N ASP A 135 -9.39 -14.70 -14.20
CA ASP A 135 -9.60 -15.25 -12.85
C ASP A 135 -9.28 -16.77 -12.75
N SER A 136 -8.75 -17.37 -13.83
CA SER A 136 -8.52 -18.80 -13.92
C SER A 136 -7.42 -19.29 -12.98
N HIS A 137 -7.63 -20.49 -12.41
CA HIS A 137 -6.60 -21.24 -11.64
C HIS A 137 -5.96 -22.36 -12.46
N ALA A 138 -6.06 -22.35 -13.79
CA ALA A 138 -5.55 -23.41 -14.64
C ALA A 138 -4.04 -23.61 -14.44
N GLY A 139 -3.64 -24.78 -13.90
CA GLY A 139 -2.25 -25.08 -13.55
C GLY A 139 -1.77 -24.54 -12.21
N LEU A 140 -2.63 -23.83 -11.45
CA LEU A 140 -2.34 -23.23 -10.13
C LEU A 140 -3.19 -23.88 -9.01
N GLY A 141 -3.31 -25.22 -9.00
CA GLY A 141 -4.08 -25.92 -7.96
C GLY A 141 -3.40 -25.95 -6.59
N THR A 142 -3.87 -26.83 -5.69
CA THR A 142 -3.38 -26.98 -4.30
C THR A 142 -1.86 -27.10 -4.20
N ALA A 143 -1.21 -27.72 -5.20
CA ALA A 143 0.26 -27.85 -5.23
C ALA A 143 0.96 -26.48 -5.38
N PHE A 144 0.39 -25.54 -6.13
CA PHE A 144 0.89 -24.16 -6.22
C PHE A 144 0.72 -23.44 -4.89
N VAL A 145 -0.47 -23.52 -4.25
CA VAL A 145 -0.74 -22.93 -2.94
C VAL A 145 0.27 -23.43 -1.89
N ASN A 146 0.58 -24.72 -1.89
CA ASN A 146 1.58 -25.30 -0.98
C ASN A 146 3.01 -24.84 -1.32
N ALA A 147 3.34 -24.70 -2.62
CA ALA A 147 4.63 -24.16 -3.05
C ALA A 147 4.81 -22.69 -2.61
N TRP A 148 3.76 -21.86 -2.70
CA TRP A 148 3.77 -20.48 -2.18
C TRP A 148 4.07 -20.45 -0.69
N LYS A 149 3.33 -21.25 0.12
CA LYS A 149 3.54 -21.34 1.57
C LYS A 149 4.92 -21.88 1.95
N THR A 150 5.53 -22.68 1.08
CA THR A 150 6.92 -23.14 1.26
C THR A 150 7.91 -22.01 0.93
N ALA A 151 7.73 -21.33 -0.21
CA ALA A 151 8.54 -20.19 -0.62
C ALA A 151 8.51 -19.06 0.42
N ALA A 152 7.37 -18.85 1.08
CA ALA A 152 7.23 -17.81 2.11
C ALA A 152 8.15 -17.98 3.34
N LYS A 153 8.80 -19.14 3.49
CA LYS A 153 9.83 -19.38 4.52
C LYS A 153 11.24 -19.00 4.04
N ASP A 154 11.40 -18.77 2.77
CA ASP A 154 12.65 -18.36 2.15
C ASP A 154 12.82 -16.85 2.22
N THR A 155 13.95 -16.40 2.79
CA THR A 155 14.27 -14.97 2.91
C THR A 155 14.45 -14.28 1.57
N VAL A 156 14.87 -14.99 0.52
CA VAL A 156 14.96 -14.45 -0.84
C VAL A 156 13.57 -14.12 -1.37
N PHE A 157 12.57 -14.98 -1.12
CA PHE A 157 11.20 -14.72 -1.50
C PHE A 157 10.54 -13.59 -0.69
N GLN A 158 10.83 -13.53 0.62
CA GLN A 158 10.38 -12.42 1.45
C GLN A 158 10.94 -11.10 0.95
N THR A 159 12.25 -11.06 0.65
CA THR A 159 12.92 -9.89 0.07
C THR A 159 12.32 -9.50 -1.29
N ALA A 160 11.97 -10.48 -2.14
CA ALA A 160 11.31 -10.19 -3.41
C ALA A 160 9.92 -9.53 -3.20
N GLN A 161 9.13 -10.00 -2.24
CA GLN A 161 7.84 -9.38 -1.89
C GLN A 161 8.03 -7.96 -1.33
N ASP A 162 9.02 -7.74 -0.46
CA ASP A 162 9.36 -6.43 0.09
C ASP A 162 9.78 -5.45 -1.00
N ASN A 163 10.66 -5.86 -1.90
CA ASN A 163 11.13 -5.04 -3.00
C ASN A 163 9.99 -4.62 -3.93
N GLU A 164 9.05 -5.52 -4.21
CA GLU A 164 7.91 -5.22 -5.07
C GLU A 164 6.93 -4.25 -4.39
N ARG A 165 6.61 -4.45 -3.10
CA ARG A 165 5.87 -3.48 -2.29
C ARG A 165 6.53 -2.11 -2.32
N ASP A 166 7.85 -2.07 -2.10
CA ASP A 166 8.59 -0.82 -2.06
C ASP A 166 8.59 -0.12 -3.42
N ARG A 167 8.77 -0.86 -4.50
CA ARG A 167 8.77 -0.33 -5.87
C ARG A 167 7.43 0.28 -6.26
N VAL A 168 6.34 -0.40 -5.93
CA VAL A 168 4.99 -0.03 -6.42
C VAL A 168 4.31 0.98 -5.51
N TYR A 169 4.47 0.86 -4.19
CA TYR A 169 3.68 1.61 -3.22
C TYR A 169 4.51 2.52 -2.32
N PHE A 170 5.54 1.98 -1.65
CA PHE A 170 6.25 2.70 -0.61
C PHE A 170 7.14 3.82 -1.17
N ASN A 171 8.04 3.52 -2.10
CA ASN A 171 8.97 4.50 -2.64
C ASN A 171 8.27 5.66 -3.37
N PRO A 172 7.27 5.43 -4.25
CA PRO A 172 6.53 6.52 -4.89
C PRO A 172 5.80 7.40 -3.88
N ALA A 173 5.23 6.83 -2.83
CA ALA A 173 4.54 7.58 -1.78
C ALA A 173 5.50 8.49 -1.02
N VAL A 174 6.63 7.93 -0.56
CA VAL A 174 7.63 8.69 0.21
C VAL A 174 8.25 9.78 -0.65
N GLN A 175 8.65 9.48 -1.89
CA GLN A 175 9.20 10.49 -2.82
C GLN A 175 8.23 11.65 -3.06
N GLN A 176 6.94 11.36 -3.29
CA GLN A 176 5.95 12.41 -3.46
C GLN A 176 5.72 13.21 -2.17
N ALA A 177 5.70 12.55 -1.02
CA ALA A 177 5.54 13.21 0.27
C ALA A 177 6.74 14.12 0.61
N GLU A 178 7.96 13.68 0.33
CA GLU A 178 9.17 14.50 0.44
C GLU A 178 9.14 15.72 -0.48
N ALA A 179 8.69 15.53 -1.73
CA ALA A 179 8.52 16.63 -2.69
C ALA A 179 7.48 17.66 -2.21
N ASP A 180 6.49 17.22 -1.45
CA ASP A 180 5.48 18.08 -0.82
C ASP A 180 5.93 18.68 0.52
N GLY A 181 7.09 18.29 1.04
CA GLY A 181 7.68 18.78 2.29
C GLY A 181 7.08 18.18 3.56
N LEU A 182 6.57 16.94 3.49
CA LEU A 182 5.87 16.27 4.57
C LEU A 182 6.83 15.48 5.49
N HIS A 183 6.56 15.47 6.79
CA HIS A 183 7.21 14.63 7.79
C HIS A 183 6.71 13.18 7.72
N ALA A 184 7.24 12.31 8.59
CA ALA A 184 6.97 10.88 8.58
C ALA A 184 5.48 10.50 8.62
N LEU A 185 4.65 11.22 9.38
CA LEU A 185 3.20 11.00 9.38
C LEU A 185 2.58 11.27 8.00
N GLY A 186 2.95 12.36 7.34
CA GLY A 186 2.46 12.68 6.01
C GLY A 186 2.94 11.67 4.96
N GLN A 187 4.17 11.19 5.08
CA GLN A 187 4.72 10.12 4.24
C GLN A 187 3.95 8.81 4.43
N PHE A 188 3.63 8.45 5.68
CA PHE A 188 2.79 7.30 6.00
C PHE A 188 1.36 7.45 5.43
N ILE A 189 0.73 8.61 5.60
CA ILE A 189 -0.60 8.88 5.05
C ILE A 189 -0.63 8.69 3.53
N TYR A 190 0.42 9.12 2.82
CA TYR A 190 0.53 8.92 1.37
C TYR A 190 0.74 7.45 1.01
N TYR A 191 1.63 6.76 1.73
CA TYR A 191 1.86 5.33 1.52
C TYR A 191 0.57 4.51 1.70
N ASP A 192 -0.12 4.73 2.80
CA ASP A 192 -1.39 4.07 3.10
C ASP A 192 -2.49 4.42 2.07
N ALA A 193 -2.50 5.66 1.56
CA ALA A 193 -3.43 6.05 0.50
C ALA A 193 -3.11 5.35 -0.83
N ILE A 194 -1.83 5.21 -1.22
CA ILE A 194 -1.45 4.47 -2.43
C ILE A 194 -1.77 2.98 -2.29
N VAL A 195 -1.54 2.39 -1.11
CA VAL A 195 -1.91 0.98 -0.85
C VAL A 195 -3.41 0.76 -1.05
N MET A 196 -4.25 1.64 -0.53
CA MET A 196 -5.71 1.48 -0.59
C MET A 196 -6.32 1.87 -1.94
N HIS A 197 -5.85 2.98 -2.53
CA HIS A 197 -6.51 3.63 -3.68
C HIS A 197 -5.74 3.47 -5.00
N GLY A 198 -4.53 2.89 -4.95
CA GLY A 198 -3.62 2.86 -6.09
C GLY A 198 -2.97 4.21 -6.41
N PRO A 199 -1.89 4.19 -7.23
CA PRO A 199 -1.09 5.38 -7.53
C PRO A 199 -1.68 6.29 -8.61
N GLY A 200 -2.83 5.92 -9.22
CA GLY A 200 -3.43 6.59 -10.37
C GLY A 200 -3.86 8.04 -10.11
N ASP A 201 -4.37 8.67 -11.17
CA ASP A 201 -4.82 10.08 -11.20
C ASP A 201 -6.34 10.23 -11.21
N ASP A 202 -7.08 9.13 -11.22
CA ASP A 202 -8.54 9.13 -11.14
C ASP A 202 -9.03 9.76 -9.84
N PRO A 203 -10.26 10.28 -9.78
CA PRO A 203 -10.76 10.99 -8.58
C PRO A 203 -10.66 10.20 -7.28
N THR A 204 -10.74 8.88 -7.32
CA THR A 204 -10.64 7.98 -6.16
C THR A 204 -9.24 7.39 -5.98
N SER A 205 -8.30 7.61 -6.91
CA SER A 205 -6.89 7.22 -6.79
C SER A 205 -6.07 8.27 -6.02
N PHE A 206 -4.89 7.89 -5.55
CA PHE A 206 -3.99 8.77 -4.79
C PHE A 206 -3.75 10.14 -5.43
N GLY A 207 -3.43 10.18 -6.73
CA GLY A 207 -3.17 11.43 -7.43
C GLY A 207 -4.41 12.33 -7.52
N GLY A 208 -5.60 11.76 -7.73
CA GLY A 208 -6.87 12.50 -7.72
C GLY A 208 -7.20 13.06 -6.33
N ILE A 209 -7.03 12.24 -5.27
CA ILE A 209 -7.20 12.66 -3.87
C ILE A 209 -6.25 13.81 -3.53
N ARG A 210 -4.95 13.69 -3.89
CA ARG A 210 -3.95 14.73 -3.69
C ARG A 210 -4.32 16.02 -4.43
N LYS A 211 -4.74 15.94 -5.69
CA LYS A 211 -5.21 17.10 -6.47
C LYS A 211 -6.42 17.77 -5.80
N ALA A 212 -7.34 17.01 -5.26
CA ALA A 212 -8.51 17.54 -4.55
C ALA A 212 -8.09 18.26 -3.24
N ALA A 213 -7.16 17.70 -2.47
CA ALA A 213 -6.61 18.33 -1.27
C ALA A 213 -5.92 19.67 -1.59
N MET A 214 -5.11 19.70 -2.65
CA MET A 214 -4.36 20.91 -3.07
C MET A 214 -5.26 22.07 -3.54
N LYS A 215 -6.53 21.82 -3.86
CA LYS A 215 -7.51 22.90 -4.12
C LYS A 215 -7.87 23.66 -2.84
N ASN A 216 -7.75 23.02 -1.68
CA ASN A 216 -8.19 23.54 -0.39
C ASN A 216 -7.03 24.00 0.51
N ALA A 217 -5.83 23.42 0.34
CA ALA A 217 -4.65 23.77 1.13
C ALA A 217 -3.36 23.59 0.31
N LYS A 218 -2.39 24.47 0.53
CA LYS A 218 -1.04 24.35 -0.05
C LYS A 218 -0.23 23.33 0.74
N THR A 219 0.62 22.57 0.04
CA THR A 219 1.63 21.73 0.69
C THR A 219 2.69 22.57 1.40
N PRO A 220 3.46 22.04 2.37
CA PRO A 220 4.60 22.73 2.95
C PRO A 220 5.60 23.24 1.93
N ALA A 221 5.92 22.45 0.90
CA ALA A 221 6.79 22.86 -0.20
C ALA A 221 6.27 24.07 -0.99
N GLN A 222 4.96 24.33 -0.95
CA GLN A 222 4.30 25.49 -1.54
C GLN A 222 4.09 26.64 -0.52
N GLY A 223 4.69 26.55 0.67
CA GLY A 223 4.55 27.52 1.75
C GLY A 223 3.28 27.35 2.60
N GLY A 224 2.61 26.20 2.52
CA GLY A 224 1.47 25.86 3.37
C GLY A 224 1.87 25.33 4.75
N ASN A 225 0.88 25.18 5.62
CA ASN A 225 1.05 24.50 6.91
C ASN A 225 0.73 23.00 6.74
N GLU A 226 1.61 22.13 7.23
CA GLU A 226 1.49 20.68 7.06
C GLU A 226 0.21 20.11 7.68
N THR A 227 -0.12 20.49 8.92
CA THR A 227 -1.33 20.01 9.59
C THR A 227 -2.60 20.43 8.82
N THR A 228 -2.62 21.65 8.28
CA THR A 228 -3.74 22.13 7.46
C THR A 228 -3.84 21.34 6.16
N TYR A 229 -2.71 21.09 5.50
CA TYR A 229 -2.66 20.31 4.27
C TYR A 229 -3.10 18.85 4.51
N LEU A 230 -2.56 18.19 5.55
CA LEU A 230 -2.91 16.82 5.86
C LEU A 230 -4.39 16.67 6.24
N ASN A 231 -4.99 17.62 6.92
CA ASN A 231 -6.44 17.63 7.14
C ASN A 231 -7.21 17.69 5.81
N ALA A 232 -6.82 18.57 4.89
CA ALA A 232 -7.46 18.67 3.58
C ALA A 232 -7.27 17.37 2.75
N PHE A 233 -6.11 16.72 2.86
CA PHE A 233 -5.86 15.43 2.21
C PHE A 233 -6.74 14.32 2.79
N LEU A 234 -6.85 14.23 4.12
CA LEU A 234 -7.69 13.25 4.79
C LEU A 234 -9.19 13.49 4.54
N ASP A 235 -9.64 14.74 4.38
CA ASP A 235 -11.01 15.06 3.97
C ASP A 235 -11.28 14.59 2.53
N ALA A 236 -10.37 14.86 1.59
CA ALA A 236 -10.49 14.42 0.22
C ALA A 236 -10.45 12.87 0.11
N ARG A 237 -9.56 12.22 0.89
CA ARG A 237 -9.48 10.77 0.97
C ARG A 237 -10.76 10.14 1.50
N LYS A 238 -11.29 10.68 2.60
CA LYS A 238 -12.56 10.22 3.16
C LYS A 238 -13.71 10.37 2.17
N ALA A 239 -13.76 11.48 1.43
CA ALA A 239 -14.76 11.67 0.38
C ALA A 239 -14.64 10.61 -0.71
N ALA A 240 -13.42 10.28 -1.17
CA ALA A 240 -13.18 9.20 -2.13
C ALA A 240 -13.64 7.84 -1.58
N MET A 241 -13.28 7.48 -0.34
CA MET A 241 -13.71 6.24 0.32
C MET A 241 -15.22 6.07 0.32
N LEU A 242 -15.96 7.12 0.65
CA LEU A 242 -17.43 7.08 0.72
C LEU A 242 -18.13 6.94 -0.64
N THR A 243 -17.40 7.10 -1.75
CA THR A 243 -17.94 6.81 -3.10
C THR A 243 -17.87 5.33 -3.48
N GLU A 244 -17.13 4.52 -2.71
CA GLU A 244 -16.87 3.12 -2.99
C GLU A 244 -17.47 2.24 -1.88
N ALA A 245 -18.46 1.41 -2.20
CA ALA A 245 -19.15 0.57 -1.21
C ALA A 245 -18.20 -0.38 -0.43
N ALA A 246 -17.04 -0.73 -1.01
CA ALA A 246 -16.04 -1.55 -0.37
C ALA A 246 -15.21 -0.78 0.69
N HIS A 247 -15.24 0.54 0.68
CA HIS A 247 -14.42 1.42 1.51
C HIS A 247 -15.24 2.35 2.42
N ASP A 248 -16.50 2.01 2.72
CA ASP A 248 -17.43 2.82 3.52
C ASP A 248 -17.03 2.99 5.01
N ASP A 249 -16.16 2.11 5.53
CA ASP A 249 -15.58 2.26 6.87
C ASP A 249 -14.36 3.20 6.82
N THR A 250 -14.53 4.40 7.36
CA THR A 250 -13.50 5.45 7.35
C THR A 250 -12.60 5.45 8.58
N SER A 251 -12.60 4.40 9.40
CA SER A 251 -11.81 4.31 10.66
C SER A 251 -10.30 4.48 10.43
N ARG A 252 -9.77 4.04 9.30
CA ARG A 252 -8.39 4.22 8.84
C ARG A 252 -7.99 5.70 8.76
N VAL A 253 -8.94 6.58 8.44
CA VAL A 253 -8.78 8.03 8.47
C VAL A 253 -9.14 8.58 9.84
N ASP A 254 -10.36 8.31 10.33
CA ASP A 254 -10.94 9.04 11.45
C ASP A 254 -10.38 8.65 12.81
N THR A 255 -10.12 7.36 13.04
CA THR A 255 -9.68 6.81 14.34
C THR A 255 -8.24 6.29 14.34
N GLU A 256 -7.51 6.44 13.23
CA GLU A 256 -6.10 6.17 13.10
C GLU A 256 -5.34 7.45 12.72
N GLN A 257 -5.27 7.83 11.45
CA GLN A 257 -4.40 8.91 10.96
C GLN A 257 -4.71 10.28 11.59
N ARG A 258 -6.00 10.61 11.74
CA ARG A 258 -6.40 11.86 12.41
C ARG A 258 -6.06 11.87 13.90
N VAL A 259 -5.94 10.72 14.55
CA VAL A 259 -5.53 10.67 15.97
C VAL A 259 -4.11 11.17 16.12
N PHE A 260 -3.20 10.69 15.26
CA PHE A 260 -1.80 11.11 15.27
C PHE A 260 -1.65 12.57 14.86
N LEU A 261 -2.39 13.02 13.85
CA LEU A 261 -2.37 14.40 13.38
C LEU A 261 -2.88 15.37 14.44
N LYS A 262 -3.98 15.05 15.13
CA LYS A 262 -4.53 15.86 16.24
C LYS A 262 -3.60 15.93 17.44
N ALA A 263 -2.82 14.89 17.68
CA ALA A 263 -1.78 14.87 18.72
C ALA A 263 -0.53 15.69 18.32
N GLY A 264 -0.46 16.22 17.10
CA GLY A 264 0.71 16.93 16.58
C GLY A 264 1.92 16.02 16.34
N ASN A 265 1.72 14.70 16.29
CA ASN A 265 2.78 13.71 16.13
C ASN A 265 3.15 13.55 14.64
N LEU A 266 3.72 14.61 14.06
CA LEU A 266 4.09 14.62 12.64
C LEU A 266 5.26 13.67 12.33
N ASP A 267 6.08 13.34 13.31
CA ASP A 267 7.20 12.42 13.16
C ASP A 267 6.84 10.95 13.39
N LEU A 268 5.55 10.65 13.64
CA LEU A 268 5.05 9.29 13.87
C LEU A 268 5.84 8.56 14.98
N ASN A 269 6.08 9.26 16.10
CA ASN A 269 6.84 8.73 17.23
C ASN A 269 5.95 7.86 18.13
N PRO A 270 6.41 6.67 18.54
CA PRO A 270 5.73 5.90 19.59
C PRO A 270 5.70 6.63 20.94
N PRO A 271 4.78 6.31 21.85
CA PRO A 271 3.75 5.29 21.69
C PRO A 271 2.61 5.73 20.76
N LEU A 272 2.15 4.83 19.89
CA LEU A 272 1.02 5.06 18.99
C LEU A 272 -0.15 4.17 19.42
N THR A 273 -1.32 4.75 19.59
CA THR A 273 -2.56 4.01 19.92
C THR A 273 -3.68 4.50 19.01
N TRP A 274 -4.38 3.56 18.37
CA TRP A 274 -5.45 3.86 17.41
C TRP A 274 -6.51 2.76 17.39
N LYS A 275 -7.56 3.00 16.60
CA LYS A 275 -8.58 1.99 16.29
C LYS A 275 -8.81 1.90 14.80
N THR A 276 -8.91 0.68 14.28
CA THR A 276 -9.28 0.41 12.89
C THR A 276 -10.28 -0.73 12.88
N TYR A 277 -11.40 -0.54 12.17
CA TYR A 277 -12.52 -1.51 12.11
C TYR A 277 -13.04 -1.96 13.50
N GLY A 278 -12.94 -1.07 14.48
CA GLY A 278 -13.39 -1.30 15.86
C GLY A 278 -12.40 -2.06 16.74
N ASP A 279 -11.28 -2.55 16.22
CA ASP A 279 -10.19 -3.15 16.98
C ASP A 279 -9.20 -2.07 17.44
N SER A 280 -8.62 -2.23 18.63
CA SER A 280 -7.63 -1.31 19.21
C SER A 280 -6.24 -1.88 19.06
N TYR A 281 -5.30 -1.03 18.69
CA TYR A 281 -3.90 -1.35 18.47
C TYR A 281 -3.00 -0.40 19.24
N THR A 282 -1.80 -0.85 19.58
CA THR A 282 -0.76 -0.03 20.22
C THR A 282 0.62 -0.49 19.77
N ILE A 283 1.43 0.45 19.29
CA ILE A 283 2.89 0.32 19.13
C ILE A 283 3.54 1.09 20.27
N LYS A 284 4.36 0.42 21.08
CA LYS A 284 4.92 1.01 22.31
C LYS A 284 6.27 1.69 22.08
N ASN A 285 7.08 1.14 21.17
CA ASN A 285 8.44 1.58 20.88
C ASN A 285 8.66 1.65 19.38
#